data_fb53bd832d766393516a6673528e11f1
#
_entry.id   fb53bd832d766393516a6673528e11f1
#
_cell.length_a   1.000
_cell.length_b   1.000
_cell.length_c   1.000
_cell.angle_alpha   90.00
_cell.angle_beta   90.00
_cell.angle_gamma   90.00
#
_symmetry.space_group_name_H-M   'P 1'
#
loop_
_entity.id
_entity.type
_entity.pdbx_description
1 polymer ?
#
loop_
_entity_poly.entity_id
_entity_poly.type
_entity_poly.pdbx_seq_one_letter_code
_entity_poly.pdbx_strand_id
1 'polypeptide(L)'
;MNVLVTGGAGYIGSVCTEELLNAGHQVTVYDNLSEGHRSAVDSRARFLHGKPEEPGDILKAVRSAKSDAVMHFAASALVGESMTHPNKYFHNNVVNGLKLLDAAVECGIKKFVFSSTCATYGPPDRVPMTEDLPQRPINPYGESKLMFEKILQWYRQIYGLEFIAFRYFNAAGASEQFGEHHRIETHLIPNVLAVALGHKPRCEIYGTDYPTPDGTCIRDYIHIIDLAQAHILGLQPGKQGFYNLGNGDGYSVREVIQACERATGKAIPAIEKPRRPGDPPRLVASADKAVRELGWKPKFPKLDDIIATAWAWHKRHPDGYPD
;
A
#
# COMPACT_ATOMS: atom_id res chain seq x y z
N MET A 1 21.15 -4.87 -6.91
CA MET A 1 20.55 -3.96 -7.92
C MET A 1 20.45 -2.57 -7.32
N ASN A 2 20.45 -1.55 -8.16
CA ASN A 2 20.10 -0.19 -7.78
C ASN A 2 18.59 0.00 -8.03
N VAL A 3 17.83 0.35 -7.00
CA VAL A 3 16.38 0.50 -7.09
C VAL A 3 15.99 1.94 -6.79
N LEU A 4 15.22 2.56 -7.68
CA LEU A 4 14.54 3.83 -7.40
C LEU A 4 13.19 3.54 -6.75
N VAL A 5 13.01 3.98 -5.50
CA VAL A 5 11.74 3.88 -4.76
C VAL A 5 11.08 5.25 -4.75
N THR A 6 9.98 5.40 -5.47
CA THR A 6 9.18 6.64 -5.41
C THR A 6 8.08 6.49 -4.35
N GLY A 7 7.86 7.51 -3.56
CA GLY A 7 7.00 7.43 -2.38
C GLY A 7 7.65 6.68 -1.21
N GLY A 8 8.99 6.68 -1.16
CA GLY A 8 9.75 5.93 -0.16
C GLY A 8 9.78 6.56 1.24
N ALA A 9 9.19 7.74 1.40
CA ALA A 9 8.99 8.38 2.70
C ALA A 9 7.58 8.09 3.30
N GLY A 10 6.70 7.42 2.54
CA GLY A 10 5.40 6.95 3.01
C GLY A 10 5.49 5.59 3.71
N TYR A 11 4.40 5.15 4.33
CA TYR A 11 4.34 3.92 5.11
C TYR A 11 4.87 2.68 4.36
N ILE A 12 4.29 2.33 3.22
CA ILE A 12 4.70 1.13 2.47
C ILE A 12 6.10 1.29 1.89
N GLY A 13 6.39 2.48 1.34
CA GLY A 13 7.67 2.76 0.70
C GLY A 13 8.86 2.74 1.66
N SER A 14 8.69 3.19 2.91
CA SER A 14 9.75 3.17 3.94
C SER A 14 10.14 1.75 4.33
N VAL A 15 9.15 0.89 4.61
CA VAL A 15 9.41 -0.52 4.96
C VAL A 15 9.96 -1.30 3.76
N CYS A 16 9.46 -1.05 2.55
CA CYS A 16 10.05 -1.66 1.35
C CYS A 16 11.50 -1.19 1.12
N THR A 17 11.82 0.08 1.41
CA THR A 17 13.19 0.60 1.34
C THR A 17 14.11 -0.11 2.35
N GLU A 18 13.67 -0.25 3.61
CA GLU A 18 14.40 -0.99 4.64
C GLU A 18 14.68 -2.44 4.22
N GLU A 19 13.64 -3.16 3.76
CA GLU A 19 13.78 -4.55 3.35
C GLU A 19 14.63 -4.74 2.09
N LEU A 20 14.61 -3.81 1.14
CA LEU A 20 15.52 -3.77 -0.01
C LEU A 20 16.97 -3.63 0.43
N LEU A 21 17.25 -2.70 1.35
CA LEU A 21 18.59 -2.47 1.90
C LEU A 21 19.08 -3.69 2.69
N ASN A 22 18.19 -4.32 3.49
CA ASN A 22 18.48 -5.55 4.21
C ASN A 22 18.80 -6.73 3.27
N ALA A 23 18.18 -6.76 2.08
CA ALA A 23 18.46 -7.73 1.03
C ALA A 23 19.73 -7.40 0.19
N GLY A 24 20.46 -6.34 0.52
CA GLY A 24 21.70 -5.96 -0.14
C GLY A 24 21.53 -5.14 -1.44
N HIS A 25 20.33 -4.59 -1.69
CA HIS A 25 20.13 -3.64 -2.78
C HIS A 25 20.63 -2.25 -2.40
N GLN A 26 20.97 -1.43 -3.39
CA GLN A 26 21.17 0.00 -3.23
C GLN A 26 19.88 0.72 -3.54
N VAL A 27 19.48 1.66 -2.70
CA VAL A 27 18.18 2.33 -2.83
C VAL A 27 18.36 3.84 -2.93
N THR A 28 17.69 4.42 -3.92
CA THR A 28 17.45 5.86 -4.00
C THR A 28 15.95 6.09 -3.78
N VAL A 29 15.61 6.87 -2.77
CA VAL A 29 14.23 7.31 -2.48
C VAL A 29 13.97 8.63 -3.18
N TYR A 30 12.87 8.74 -3.92
CA TYR A 30 12.33 9.97 -4.48
C TYR A 30 10.95 10.23 -3.87
N ASP A 31 10.81 11.32 -3.13
CA ASP A 31 9.59 11.69 -2.43
C ASP A 31 9.48 13.21 -2.29
N ASN A 32 8.27 13.77 -2.37
CA ASN A 32 8.03 15.20 -2.19
C ASN A 32 7.61 15.56 -0.76
N LEU A 33 7.50 14.57 0.12
CA LEU A 33 7.10 14.70 1.53
C LEU A 33 5.70 15.31 1.75
N SER A 34 4.84 15.27 0.73
CA SER A 34 3.45 15.78 0.87
C SER A 34 2.61 14.95 1.82
N GLU A 35 2.81 13.63 1.80
CA GLU A 35 2.11 12.67 2.68
C GLU A 35 3.10 11.86 3.54
N GLY A 36 4.34 11.71 3.06
CA GLY A 36 5.40 11.00 3.75
C GLY A 36 6.15 11.85 4.76
N HIS A 37 7.08 11.20 5.48
CA HIS A 37 7.89 11.79 6.54
C HIS A 37 9.38 11.65 6.21
N ARG A 38 10.16 12.74 6.37
CA ARG A 38 11.61 12.67 6.12
C ARG A 38 12.30 11.68 7.04
N SER A 39 11.84 11.56 8.28
CA SER A 39 12.33 10.63 9.29
C SER A 39 11.94 9.16 9.03
N ALA A 40 11.00 8.89 8.12
CA ALA A 40 10.67 7.55 7.65
C ALA A 40 11.61 7.05 6.53
N VAL A 41 12.54 7.87 6.07
CA VAL A 41 13.53 7.45 5.06
C VAL A 41 14.74 6.84 5.76
N ASP A 42 15.01 5.56 5.50
CA ASP A 42 16.19 4.87 6.02
C ASP A 42 17.48 5.63 5.68
N SER A 43 18.32 5.87 6.68
CA SER A 43 19.57 6.64 6.53
C SER A 43 20.58 6.03 5.57
N ARG A 44 20.47 4.75 5.28
CA ARG A 44 21.29 4.02 4.30
C ARG A 44 20.87 4.30 2.87
N ALA A 45 19.64 4.79 2.64
CA ALA A 45 19.15 5.16 1.32
C ALA A 45 19.59 6.56 0.93
N ARG A 46 19.87 6.75 -0.36
CA ARG A 46 20.02 8.09 -0.92
C ARG A 46 18.65 8.74 -1.06
N PHE A 47 18.47 9.94 -0.51
CA PHE A 47 17.21 10.68 -0.63
C PHE A 47 17.29 11.77 -1.69
N LEU A 48 16.27 11.85 -2.53
CA LEU A 48 16.02 12.92 -3.50
C LEU A 48 14.67 13.55 -3.19
N HIS A 49 14.68 14.83 -2.80
CA HIS A 49 13.44 15.58 -2.59
C HIS A 49 12.80 15.89 -3.94
N GLY A 50 11.64 15.27 -4.20
CA GLY A 50 10.91 15.36 -5.46
C GLY A 50 10.06 16.61 -5.57
N LYS A 51 9.93 17.08 -6.81
CA LYS A 51 9.01 18.17 -7.19
C LYS A 51 8.33 17.79 -8.51
N PRO A 52 7.40 16.80 -8.48
CA PRO A 52 6.86 16.19 -9.70
C PRO A 52 6.06 17.17 -10.58
N GLU A 53 5.66 18.32 -10.05
CA GLU A 53 5.01 19.42 -10.77
C GLU A 53 6.01 20.26 -11.57
N GLU A 54 7.28 20.32 -11.18
CA GLU A 54 8.31 21.03 -11.94
C GLU A 54 8.66 20.28 -13.23
N PRO A 55 8.73 20.96 -14.38
CA PRO A 55 9.08 20.32 -15.64
C PRO A 55 10.45 19.65 -15.58
N GLY A 56 10.49 18.36 -15.93
CA GLY A 56 11.74 17.60 -16.01
C GLY A 56 12.32 17.13 -14.68
N ASP A 57 11.70 17.42 -13.53
CA ASP A 57 12.22 17.01 -12.22
C ASP A 57 12.28 15.47 -12.07
N ILE A 58 11.19 14.77 -12.43
CA ILE A 58 11.14 13.31 -12.42
C ILE A 58 12.25 12.71 -13.30
N LEU A 59 12.45 13.24 -14.51
CA LEU A 59 13.51 12.74 -15.41
C LEU A 59 14.91 12.96 -14.83
N LYS A 60 15.16 14.11 -14.21
CA LYS A 60 16.45 14.39 -13.52
C LYS A 60 16.67 13.41 -12.38
N ALA A 61 15.62 13.12 -11.59
CA ALA A 61 15.70 12.17 -10.49
C ALA A 61 16.01 10.76 -10.99
N VAL A 62 15.28 10.26 -12.00
CA VAL A 62 15.51 8.94 -12.61
C VAL A 62 16.92 8.81 -13.16
N ARG A 63 17.40 9.80 -13.93
CA ARG A 63 18.77 9.83 -14.45
C ARG A 63 19.82 9.83 -13.33
N SER A 64 19.59 10.62 -12.27
CA SER A 64 20.50 10.74 -11.13
C SER A 64 20.58 9.45 -10.31
N ALA A 65 19.48 8.70 -10.23
CA ALA A 65 19.41 7.46 -9.47
C ALA A 65 20.21 6.31 -10.11
N LYS A 66 20.41 6.32 -11.43
CA LYS A 66 21.11 5.26 -12.19
C LYS A 66 20.59 3.86 -11.81
N SER A 67 19.29 3.72 -11.76
CA SER A 67 18.64 2.52 -11.23
C SER A 67 18.39 1.46 -12.30
N ASP A 68 18.46 0.20 -11.90
CA ASP A 68 18.12 -0.97 -12.71
C ASP A 68 16.59 -1.18 -12.76
N ALA A 69 15.90 -0.76 -11.70
CA ALA A 69 14.47 -0.91 -11.54
C ALA A 69 13.83 0.29 -10.83
N VAL A 70 12.53 0.49 -11.08
CA VAL A 70 11.67 1.40 -10.34
C VAL A 70 10.68 0.61 -9.50
N MET A 71 10.50 1.01 -8.24
CA MET A 71 9.43 0.56 -7.36
C MET A 71 8.57 1.77 -7.00
N HIS A 72 7.31 1.77 -7.47
CA HIS A 72 6.47 2.97 -7.50
C HIS A 72 5.35 2.90 -6.46
N PHE A 73 5.52 3.60 -5.34
CA PHE A 73 4.52 3.78 -4.28
C PHE A 73 3.91 5.19 -4.24
N ALA A 74 4.57 6.19 -4.85
CA ALA A 74 4.09 7.57 -4.84
C ALA A 74 2.71 7.69 -5.47
N ALA A 75 1.69 7.89 -4.64
CA ALA A 75 0.30 8.02 -5.07
C ALA A 75 -0.55 8.70 -4.00
N SER A 76 -1.60 9.38 -4.41
CA SER A 76 -2.72 9.73 -3.52
C SER A 76 -3.57 8.47 -3.32
N ALA A 77 -3.87 8.10 -2.05
CA ALA A 77 -4.44 6.79 -1.71
C ALA A 77 -5.74 6.84 -0.89
N LEU A 78 -6.24 8.01 -0.50
CA LEU A 78 -7.44 8.15 0.32
C LEU A 78 -8.71 8.03 -0.54
N VAL A 79 -9.39 6.87 -0.44
CA VAL A 79 -10.61 6.56 -1.21
C VAL A 79 -11.67 7.64 -1.01
N GLY A 80 -11.94 8.05 0.23
CA GLY A 80 -12.93 9.09 0.54
C GLY A 80 -12.62 10.44 -0.10
N GLU A 81 -11.35 10.88 -0.03
CA GLU A 81 -10.90 12.13 -0.66
C GLU A 81 -11.04 12.09 -2.17
N SER A 82 -10.80 10.92 -2.78
CA SER A 82 -10.92 10.78 -4.23
C SER A 82 -12.33 11.09 -4.76
N MET A 83 -13.36 10.86 -3.95
CA MET A 83 -14.76 11.16 -4.30
C MET A 83 -15.08 12.66 -4.32
N THR A 84 -14.27 13.47 -3.66
CA THR A 84 -14.45 14.94 -3.59
C THR A 84 -13.41 15.71 -4.40
N HIS A 85 -12.22 15.14 -4.59
CA HIS A 85 -11.09 15.76 -5.29
C HIS A 85 -10.51 14.83 -6.38
N PRO A 86 -11.29 14.37 -7.37
CA PRO A 86 -10.84 13.37 -8.34
C PRO A 86 -9.66 13.83 -9.21
N ASN A 87 -9.54 15.11 -9.52
CA ASN A 87 -8.44 15.65 -10.31
C ASN A 87 -7.08 15.44 -9.63
N LYS A 88 -6.98 15.55 -8.30
CA LYS A 88 -5.77 15.25 -7.52
C LYS A 88 -5.28 13.83 -7.82
N TYR A 89 -6.21 12.87 -7.85
CA TYR A 89 -5.91 11.45 -8.08
C TYR A 89 -5.48 11.17 -9.51
N PHE A 90 -6.20 11.67 -10.50
CA PHE A 90 -5.81 11.47 -11.91
C PHE A 90 -4.50 12.19 -12.23
N HIS A 91 -4.30 13.40 -11.74
CA HIS A 91 -3.06 14.13 -11.98
C HIS A 91 -1.86 13.45 -11.28
N ASN A 92 -1.96 13.16 -9.99
CA ASN A 92 -0.85 12.56 -9.26
C ASN A 92 -0.58 11.11 -9.68
N ASN A 93 -1.62 10.27 -9.71
CA ASN A 93 -1.43 8.84 -9.93
C ASN A 93 -1.25 8.45 -11.40
N VAL A 94 -1.83 9.22 -12.34
CA VAL A 94 -1.75 8.91 -13.76
C VAL A 94 -0.76 9.83 -14.49
N VAL A 95 -0.94 11.16 -14.41
CA VAL A 95 -0.09 12.08 -15.19
C VAL A 95 1.35 12.06 -14.69
N ASN A 96 1.60 12.16 -13.38
CA ASN A 96 2.97 12.08 -12.85
C ASN A 96 3.54 10.65 -12.97
N GLY A 97 2.71 9.62 -12.83
CA GLY A 97 3.09 8.23 -13.09
C GLY A 97 3.53 8.03 -14.54
N LEU A 98 2.84 8.63 -15.52
CA LEU A 98 3.21 8.57 -16.93
C LEU A 98 4.58 9.25 -17.18
N LYS A 99 4.83 10.43 -16.59
CA LYS A 99 6.16 11.07 -16.65
C LYS A 99 7.26 10.17 -16.11
N LEU A 100 6.97 9.40 -15.04
CA LEU A 100 7.92 8.45 -14.46
C LEU A 100 8.19 7.27 -15.40
N LEU A 101 7.16 6.74 -16.07
CA LEU A 101 7.32 5.67 -17.06
C LEU A 101 8.13 6.14 -18.27
N ASP A 102 7.85 7.33 -18.80
CA ASP A 102 8.63 7.93 -19.90
C ASP A 102 10.10 8.07 -19.50
N ALA A 103 10.36 8.62 -18.32
CA ALA A 103 11.71 8.77 -17.79
C ALA A 103 12.42 7.41 -17.59
N ALA A 104 11.68 6.39 -17.13
CA ALA A 104 12.23 5.05 -16.95
C ALA A 104 12.63 4.43 -18.30
N VAL A 105 11.79 4.54 -19.33
CA VAL A 105 12.10 4.06 -20.68
C VAL A 105 13.27 4.83 -21.27
N GLU A 106 13.29 6.16 -21.18
CA GLU A 106 14.38 7.02 -21.69
C GLU A 106 15.72 6.69 -21.04
N CYS A 107 15.72 6.37 -19.74
CA CYS A 107 16.91 5.97 -19.00
C CYS A 107 17.26 4.48 -19.15
N GLY A 108 16.55 3.71 -19.95
CA GLY A 108 16.83 2.30 -20.22
C GLY A 108 16.49 1.35 -19.08
N ILE A 109 15.69 1.77 -18.11
CA ILE A 109 15.21 0.90 -17.02
C ILE A 109 14.32 -0.20 -17.60
N LYS A 110 14.55 -1.44 -17.16
CA LYS A 110 13.88 -2.62 -17.71
C LYS A 110 12.80 -3.21 -16.82
N LYS A 111 12.76 -2.80 -15.54
CA LYS A 111 11.87 -3.37 -14.54
C LYS A 111 11.08 -2.28 -13.80
N PHE A 112 9.76 -2.46 -13.74
CA PHE A 112 8.86 -1.54 -13.03
C PHE A 112 7.94 -2.34 -12.08
N VAL A 113 8.04 -2.10 -10.79
CA VAL A 113 7.19 -2.71 -9.76
C VAL A 113 6.16 -1.67 -9.30
N PHE A 114 4.89 -1.97 -9.48
CA PHE A 114 3.79 -1.04 -9.24
C PHE A 114 2.92 -1.43 -8.04
N SER A 115 2.74 -0.46 -7.16
CA SER A 115 1.76 -0.49 -6.08
C SER A 115 0.36 -0.26 -6.63
N SER A 116 -0.36 -1.36 -6.93
CA SER A 116 -1.77 -1.33 -7.29
C SER A 116 -2.66 -1.61 -6.06
N THR A 117 -3.94 -1.88 -6.26
CA THR A 117 -4.92 -2.00 -5.18
C THR A 117 -6.07 -2.93 -5.55
N CYS A 118 -6.68 -3.58 -4.54
CA CYS A 118 -7.94 -4.30 -4.70
C CYS A 118 -9.11 -3.38 -5.10
N ALA A 119 -9.00 -2.06 -4.88
CA ALA A 119 -10.03 -1.09 -5.26
C ALA A 119 -10.30 -1.04 -6.79
N THR A 120 -9.38 -1.59 -7.60
CA THR A 120 -9.59 -1.74 -9.05
C THR A 120 -10.74 -2.69 -9.39
N TYR A 121 -11.05 -3.64 -8.53
CA TYR A 121 -12.15 -4.59 -8.76
C TYR A 121 -13.54 -3.99 -8.51
N GLY A 122 -13.66 -3.03 -7.58
CA GLY A 122 -14.94 -2.61 -7.04
C GLY A 122 -15.63 -3.72 -6.21
N PRO A 123 -16.98 -3.75 -6.15
CA PRO A 123 -17.70 -4.84 -5.50
C PRO A 123 -17.46 -6.16 -6.24
N PRO A 124 -16.88 -7.19 -5.59
CA PRO A 124 -16.51 -8.42 -6.26
C PRO A 124 -17.73 -9.34 -6.49
N ASP A 125 -17.73 -10.03 -7.64
CA ASP A 125 -18.75 -11.04 -7.96
C ASP A 125 -18.57 -12.33 -7.12
N ARG A 126 -17.35 -12.59 -6.61
CA ARG A 126 -17.01 -13.73 -5.75
C ARG A 126 -15.86 -13.42 -4.80
N VAL A 127 -15.82 -14.16 -3.69
CA VAL A 127 -14.76 -14.10 -2.66
C VAL A 127 -14.35 -15.55 -2.33
N PRO A 128 -13.04 -15.88 -2.23
CA PRO A 128 -11.88 -14.99 -2.36
C PRO A 128 -11.69 -14.42 -3.77
N MET A 129 -11.13 -13.20 -3.83
CA MET A 129 -10.92 -12.46 -5.07
C MET A 129 -9.66 -12.94 -5.78
N THR A 130 -9.79 -13.36 -7.02
CA THR A 130 -8.70 -13.80 -7.89
C THR A 130 -8.42 -12.77 -8.98
N GLU A 131 -7.25 -12.83 -9.64
CA GLU A 131 -6.79 -11.83 -10.61
C GLU A 131 -7.61 -11.81 -11.92
N ASP A 132 -8.37 -12.85 -12.20
CA ASP A 132 -9.27 -12.97 -13.37
C ASP A 132 -10.63 -12.26 -13.19
N LEU A 133 -10.93 -11.77 -11.99
CA LEU A 133 -12.17 -11.01 -11.75
C LEU A 133 -12.22 -9.73 -12.58
N PRO A 134 -13.41 -9.35 -13.07
CA PRO A 134 -13.61 -8.08 -13.74
C PRO A 134 -13.20 -6.91 -12.85
N GLN A 135 -12.52 -5.94 -13.45
CA GLN A 135 -12.15 -4.69 -12.78
C GLN A 135 -13.19 -3.62 -13.10
N ARG A 136 -13.95 -3.21 -12.09
CA ARG A 136 -15.03 -2.22 -12.17
C ARG A 136 -14.95 -1.25 -10.98
N PRO A 137 -13.90 -0.40 -10.92
CA PRO A 137 -13.72 0.50 -9.79
C PRO A 137 -14.92 1.43 -9.61
N ILE A 138 -15.24 1.77 -8.37
CA ILE A 138 -16.38 2.62 -8.01
C ILE A 138 -15.94 3.96 -7.41
N ASN A 139 -14.65 4.27 -7.49
CA ASN A 139 -14.09 5.53 -7.00
C ASN A 139 -12.88 5.95 -7.86
N PRO A 140 -12.57 7.26 -7.92
CA PRO A 140 -11.46 7.78 -8.72
C PRO A 140 -10.07 7.23 -8.33
N TYR A 141 -9.86 6.86 -7.07
CA TYR A 141 -8.62 6.19 -6.66
C TYR A 141 -8.44 4.86 -7.37
N GLY A 142 -9.42 3.95 -7.26
CA GLY A 142 -9.39 2.65 -7.94
C GLY A 142 -9.28 2.79 -9.45
N GLU A 143 -10.02 3.74 -10.04
CA GLU A 143 -9.95 4.04 -11.49
C GLU A 143 -8.55 4.51 -11.90
N SER A 144 -7.93 5.43 -11.15
CA SER A 144 -6.58 5.92 -11.46
C SER A 144 -5.54 4.80 -11.45
N LYS A 145 -5.66 3.85 -10.52
CA LYS A 145 -4.78 2.67 -10.44
C LYS A 145 -5.03 1.72 -11.62
N LEU A 146 -6.29 1.46 -11.98
CA LEU A 146 -6.64 0.64 -13.15
C LEU A 146 -6.16 1.25 -14.46
N MET A 147 -6.31 2.57 -14.64
CA MET A 147 -5.76 3.28 -15.81
C MET A 147 -4.26 3.07 -15.91
N PHE A 148 -3.54 3.18 -14.80
CA PHE A 148 -2.10 2.98 -14.79
C PHE A 148 -1.70 1.52 -15.09
N GLU A 149 -2.44 0.52 -14.61
CA GLU A 149 -2.24 -0.87 -15.00
C GLU A 149 -2.37 -1.08 -16.51
N LYS A 150 -3.36 -0.44 -17.15
CA LYS A 150 -3.53 -0.49 -18.62
C LYS A 150 -2.38 0.19 -19.36
N ILE A 151 -1.89 1.32 -18.85
CA ILE A 151 -0.73 2.01 -19.41
C ILE A 151 0.52 1.12 -19.34
N LEU A 152 0.77 0.45 -18.21
CA LEU A 152 1.89 -0.49 -18.05
C LEU A 152 1.88 -1.62 -19.09
N GLN A 153 0.70 -2.13 -19.45
CA GLN A 153 0.57 -3.16 -20.51
C GLN A 153 1.03 -2.62 -21.87
N TRP A 154 0.68 -1.36 -22.21
CA TRP A 154 1.14 -0.71 -23.44
C TRP A 154 2.64 -0.46 -23.44
N TYR A 155 3.20 0.00 -22.32
CA TYR A 155 4.65 0.22 -22.19
C TYR A 155 5.44 -1.10 -22.34
N ARG A 156 4.91 -2.18 -21.79
CA ARG A 156 5.49 -3.50 -22.01
C ARG A 156 5.45 -3.91 -23.49
N GLN A 157 4.31 -3.74 -24.14
CA GLN A 157 4.13 -4.15 -25.55
C GLN A 157 5.01 -3.36 -26.50
N ILE A 158 5.16 -2.05 -26.28
CA ILE A 158 5.83 -1.13 -27.21
C ILE A 158 7.32 -1.01 -26.88
N TYR A 159 7.69 -0.90 -25.62
CA TYR A 159 9.06 -0.64 -25.19
C TYR A 159 9.76 -1.84 -24.53
N GLY A 160 9.08 -2.94 -24.34
CA GLY A 160 9.62 -4.13 -23.68
C GLY A 160 9.86 -3.92 -22.17
N LEU A 161 9.21 -2.93 -21.54
CA LEU A 161 9.33 -2.68 -20.10
C LEU A 161 8.66 -3.82 -19.33
N GLU A 162 9.45 -4.65 -18.63
CA GLU A 162 8.87 -5.64 -17.72
C GLU A 162 8.20 -4.98 -16.55
N PHE A 163 6.97 -5.35 -16.24
CA PHE A 163 6.30 -4.83 -15.06
C PHE A 163 5.67 -5.95 -14.22
N ILE A 164 5.56 -5.67 -12.94
CA ILE A 164 4.72 -6.41 -12.00
C ILE A 164 3.87 -5.42 -11.22
N ALA A 165 2.58 -5.70 -11.11
CA ALA A 165 1.64 -4.88 -10.36
C ALA A 165 1.01 -5.73 -9.24
N PHE A 166 1.14 -5.25 -8.01
CA PHE A 166 0.57 -5.90 -6.84
C PHE A 166 -0.73 -5.21 -6.44
N ARG A 167 -1.84 -5.94 -6.48
CA ARG A 167 -3.16 -5.52 -6.00
C ARG A 167 -3.31 -6.01 -4.58
N TYR A 168 -2.90 -5.21 -3.61
CA TYR A 168 -3.02 -5.60 -2.23
C TYR A 168 -4.26 -5.00 -1.56
N PHE A 169 -4.61 -5.62 -0.46
CA PHE A 169 -5.76 -5.28 0.35
C PHE A 169 -5.32 -4.30 1.45
N ASN A 170 -5.51 -4.60 2.72
CA ASN A 170 -5.14 -3.64 3.75
C ASN A 170 -3.74 -3.97 4.29
N ALA A 171 -2.74 -3.17 3.88
CA ALA A 171 -1.42 -3.25 4.48
C ALA A 171 -1.50 -2.78 5.94
N ALA A 172 -0.87 -3.53 6.85
CA ALA A 172 -0.87 -3.23 8.28
C ALA A 172 0.38 -3.79 8.97
N GLY A 173 0.58 -3.45 10.23
CA GLY A 173 1.77 -3.85 10.98
C GLY A 173 2.90 -2.84 10.88
N ALA A 174 4.07 -3.23 11.34
CA ALA A 174 5.27 -2.39 11.32
C ALA A 174 6.54 -3.24 11.24
N SER A 175 7.63 -2.65 10.75
CA SER A 175 8.96 -3.16 10.97
C SER A 175 9.49 -2.73 12.34
N GLU A 176 10.75 -3.06 12.64
CA GLU A 176 11.38 -2.56 13.86
C GLU A 176 11.55 -1.04 13.85
N GLN A 177 11.83 -0.43 12.67
CA GLN A 177 12.13 0.98 12.54
C GLN A 177 10.92 1.79 12.06
N PHE A 178 10.15 1.27 11.11
CA PHE A 178 9.13 2.02 10.39
C PHE A 178 7.73 1.43 10.59
N GLY A 179 6.74 2.33 10.72
CA GLY A 179 5.34 1.96 10.91
C GLY A 179 4.38 2.94 10.24
N GLU A 180 3.10 2.70 10.44
CA GLU A 180 2.04 3.46 9.81
C GLU A 180 1.78 4.78 10.53
N HIS A 181 2.02 5.88 9.84
CA HIS A 181 1.64 7.23 10.29
C HIS A 181 1.29 8.07 9.07
N HIS A 182 0.01 8.39 8.94
CA HIS A 182 -0.51 9.25 7.88
C HIS A 182 -0.88 10.62 8.44
N ARG A 183 -0.67 11.69 7.66
CA ARG A 183 -1.09 13.04 8.05
C ARG A 183 -2.60 13.13 8.31
N ILE A 184 -3.38 12.38 7.53
CA ILE A 184 -4.81 12.18 7.73
C ILE A 184 -5.05 10.67 7.85
N GLU A 185 -5.24 10.17 9.08
CA GLU A 185 -5.40 8.75 9.32
C GLU A 185 -6.86 8.29 9.14
N THR A 186 -7.06 7.37 8.20
CA THR A 186 -8.37 6.78 7.89
C THR A 186 -8.43 5.27 8.04
N HIS A 187 -7.29 4.61 8.25
CA HIS A 187 -7.22 3.15 8.38
C HIS A 187 -7.68 2.68 9.76
N LEU A 188 -8.23 1.47 9.80
CA LEU A 188 -8.88 0.95 11.00
C LEU A 188 -7.87 0.72 12.14
N ILE A 189 -6.80 -0.05 11.89
CA ILE A 189 -5.87 -0.47 12.94
C ILE A 189 -5.23 0.73 13.64
N PRO A 190 -4.60 1.71 12.95
CA PRO A 190 -4.03 2.87 13.65
C PRO A 190 -5.09 3.72 14.37
N ASN A 191 -6.31 3.83 13.83
CA ASN A 191 -7.41 4.53 14.52
C ASN A 191 -7.83 3.83 15.82
N VAL A 192 -7.88 2.50 15.83
CA VAL A 192 -8.17 1.70 17.03
C VAL A 192 -7.02 1.79 18.03
N LEU A 193 -5.77 1.72 17.58
CA LEU A 193 -4.58 1.87 18.43
C LEU A 193 -4.46 3.28 19.03
N ALA A 194 -4.90 4.32 18.32
CA ALA A 194 -4.95 5.68 18.85
C ALA A 194 -5.92 5.82 20.05
N VAL A 195 -6.97 5.01 20.12
CA VAL A 195 -7.83 4.92 21.32
C VAL A 195 -7.06 4.28 22.48
N ALA A 196 -6.33 3.21 22.22
CA ALA A 196 -5.51 2.55 23.24
C ALA A 196 -4.38 3.46 23.77
N LEU A 197 -3.84 4.35 22.93
CA LEU A 197 -2.88 5.40 23.35
C LEU A 197 -3.52 6.54 24.13
N GLY A 198 -4.86 6.70 24.10
CA GLY A 198 -5.58 7.79 24.72
C GLY A 198 -5.69 9.06 23.86
N HIS A 199 -5.30 8.99 22.59
CA HIS A 199 -5.39 10.11 21.64
C HIS A 199 -6.82 10.32 21.13
N LYS A 200 -7.64 9.25 21.18
CA LYS A 200 -9.05 9.26 20.80
C LYS A 200 -9.90 8.67 21.92
N PRO A 201 -11.10 9.22 22.19
CA PRO A 201 -11.97 8.67 23.23
C PRO A 201 -12.61 7.34 22.84
N ARG A 202 -12.73 7.06 21.54
CA ARG A 202 -13.41 5.88 21.00
C ARG A 202 -13.08 5.71 19.51
N CYS A 203 -13.28 4.49 18.98
CA CYS A 203 -13.27 4.21 17.54
C CYS A 203 -14.69 4.20 16.96
N GLU A 204 -14.81 4.19 15.63
CA GLU A 204 -16.08 4.20 14.90
C GLU A 204 -16.24 2.93 14.07
N ILE A 205 -17.40 2.27 14.17
CA ILE A 205 -17.77 1.10 13.37
C ILE A 205 -18.79 1.57 12.33
N TYR A 206 -18.39 1.58 11.06
CA TYR A 206 -19.25 2.04 9.96
C TYR A 206 -20.07 0.90 9.37
N GLY A 207 -21.35 0.82 9.79
CA GLY A 207 -22.29 -0.23 9.41
C GLY A 207 -22.19 -1.48 10.28
N THR A 208 -23.34 -1.90 10.83
CA THR A 208 -23.49 -3.08 11.67
C THR A 208 -24.59 -4.01 11.16
N ASP A 209 -25.03 -3.78 9.94
CA ASP A 209 -26.12 -4.48 9.26
C ASP A 209 -25.69 -5.13 7.94
N TYR A 210 -24.36 -5.34 7.73
CA TYR A 210 -23.85 -6.10 6.58
C TYR A 210 -24.22 -7.59 6.68
N PRO A 211 -24.36 -8.29 5.53
CA PRO A 211 -24.60 -9.74 5.51
C PRO A 211 -23.30 -10.52 5.85
N THR A 212 -22.81 -10.33 7.07
CA THR A 212 -21.60 -10.93 7.65
C THR A 212 -21.93 -11.49 9.04
N PRO A 213 -21.12 -12.38 9.63
CA PRO A 213 -21.46 -13.03 10.89
C PRO A 213 -21.76 -12.09 12.06
N ASP A 214 -21.07 -10.95 12.15
CA ASP A 214 -21.25 -9.95 13.23
C ASP A 214 -21.85 -8.63 12.77
N GLY A 215 -22.31 -8.58 11.52
CA GLY A 215 -22.92 -7.41 10.90
C GLY A 215 -21.92 -6.34 10.42
N THR A 216 -20.61 -6.47 10.70
CA THR A 216 -19.61 -5.50 10.25
C THR A 216 -18.88 -5.98 9.00
N CYS A 217 -18.29 -5.07 8.22
CA CYS A 217 -17.61 -5.45 7.00
C CYS A 217 -16.33 -6.26 7.28
N ILE A 218 -15.99 -7.17 6.34
CA ILE A 218 -14.82 -8.04 6.44
C ILE A 218 -13.74 -7.57 5.47
N ARG A 219 -12.51 -7.46 5.96
CA ARG A 219 -11.33 -7.03 5.19
C ARG A 219 -10.18 -8.00 5.38
N ASP A 220 -9.39 -8.16 4.34
CA ASP A 220 -8.14 -8.90 4.37
C ASP A 220 -7.00 -7.97 4.77
N TYR A 221 -6.11 -8.45 5.64
CA TYR A 221 -4.96 -7.69 6.13
C TYR A 221 -3.69 -8.44 5.76
N ILE A 222 -2.71 -7.69 5.26
CA ILE A 222 -1.39 -8.20 4.93
C ILE A 222 -0.33 -7.46 5.74
N HIS A 223 0.59 -8.21 6.36
CA HIS A 223 1.68 -7.59 7.09
C HIS A 223 2.61 -6.83 6.15
N ILE A 224 3.01 -5.64 6.54
CA ILE A 224 3.82 -4.74 5.71
C ILE A 224 5.16 -5.36 5.29
N ILE A 225 5.80 -6.19 6.13
CA ILE A 225 7.03 -6.91 5.79
C ILE A 225 6.75 -7.98 4.72
N ASP A 226 5.63 -8.71 4.82
CA ASP A 226 5.26 -9.72 3.83
C ASP A 226 4.93 -9.07 2.48
N LEU A 227 4.33 -7.88 2.52
CA LEU A 227 4.10 -7.06 1.35
C LEU A 227 5.44 -6.62 0.71
N ALA A 228 6.39 -6.12 1.52
CA ALA A 228 7.71 -5.74 1.05
C ALA A 228 8.47 -6.92 0.42
N GLN A 229 8.40 -8.11 1.01
CA GLN A 229 9.00 -9.33 0.45
C GLN A 229 8.40 -9.69 -0.92
N ALA A 230 7.09 -9.54 -1.12
CA ALA A 230 6.48 -9.75 -2.43
C ALA A 230 7.04 -8.78 -3.48
N HIS A 231 7.25 -7.50 -3.10
CA HIS A 231 7.83 -6.49 -4.00
C HIS A 231 9.28 -6.83 -4.38
N ILE A 232 10.08 -7.33 -3.42
CA ILE A 232 11.47 -7.79 -3.68
C ILE A 232 11.47 -9.00 -4.62
N LEU A 233 10.58 -9.98 -4.40
CA LEU A 233 10.42 -11.10 -5.32
C LEU A 233 10.03 -10.65 -6.72
N GLY A 234 9.25 -9.57 -6.82
CA GLY A 234 8.88 -8.94 -8.08
C GLY A 234 10.05 -8.38 -8.88
N LEU A 235 11.20 -8.09 -8.27
CA LEU A 235 12.41 -7.63 -8.97
C LEU A 235 13.15 -8.76 -9.71
N GLN A 236 12.84 -10.01 -9.42
CA GLN A 236 13.51 -11.14 -10.06
C GLN A 236 13.24 -11.14 -11.58
N PRO A 237 14.24 -11.54 -12.40
CA PRO A 237 14.07 -11.66 -13.85
C PRO A 237 12.89 -12.56 -14.22
N GLY A 238 12.14 -12.19 -15.26
CA GLY A 238 11.00 -12.94 -15.78
C GLY A 238 9.73 -12.88 -14.94
N LYS A 239 9.74 -12.29 -13.74
CA LYS A 239 8.52 -12.09 -12.94
C LYS A 239 7.76 -10.87 -13.47
N GLN A 240 6.51 -11.08 -13.90
CA GLN A 240 5.71 -10.04 -14.54
C GLN A 240 4.22 -10.33 -14.44
N GLY A 241 3.40 -9.28 -14.57
CA GLY A 241 1.94 -9.37 -14.57
C GLY A 241 1.29 -8.82 -13.31
N PHE A 242 0.09 -9.30 -13.04
CA PHE A 242 -0.74 -8.83 -11.92
C PHE A 242 -0.86 -9.91 -10.85
N TYR A 243 -0.75 -9.52 -9.58
CA TYR A 243 -0.83 -10.43 -8.45
C TYR A 243 -1.61 -9.80 -7.31
N ASN A 244 -2.57 -10.54 -6.77
CA ASN A 244 -3.22 -10.17 -5.52
C ASN A 244 -2.33 -10.54 -4.33
N LEU A 245 -2.32 -9.67 -3.32
CA LEU A 245 -1.62 -9.92 -2.06
C LEU A 245 -2.56 -9.68 -0.89
N GLY A 246 -2.78 -10.73 -0.11
CA GLY A 246 -3.57 -10.78 1.11
C GLY A 246 -3.34 -12.13 1.78
N ASN A 247 -3.88 -12.32 2.98
CA ASN A 247 -3.72 -13.57 3.73
C ASN A 247 -4.85 -14.59 3.46
N GLY A 248 -5.97 -14.15 2.86
CA GLY A 248 -7.06 -15.02 2.44
C GLY A 248 -8.11 -15.34 3.50
N ASP A 249 -7.87 -14.98 4.77
CA ASP A 249 -8.82 -15.26 5.86
C ASP A 249 -9.93 -14.20 5.94
N GLY A 250 -9.55 -12.94 6.00
CA GLY A 250 -10.47 -11.82 6.21
C GLY A 250 -10.96 -11.72 7.65
N TYR A 251 -10.98 -10.48 8.16
CA TYR A 251 -11.40 -10.19 9.52
C TYR A 251 -12.45 -9.08 9.54
N SER A 252 -13.46 -9.22 10.40
CA SER A 252 -14.48 -8.20 10.61
C SER A 252 -13.90 -7.00 11.39
N VAL A 253 -14.59 -5.86 11.33
CA VAL A 253 -14.18 -4.68 12.13
C VAL A 253 -14.15 -5.00 13.62
N ARG A 254 -15.14 -5.78 14.11
CA ARG A 254 -15.20 -6.17 15.53
C ARG A 254 -14.05 -7.11 15.92
N GLU A 255 -13.69 -8.06 15.06
CA GLU A 255 -12.55 -8.96 15.29
C GLU A 255 -11.23 -8.18 15.34
N VAL A 256 -11.05 -7.15 14.50
CA VAL A 256 -9.87 -6.27 14.55
C VAL A 256 -9.83 -5.49 15.87
N ILE A 257 -10.94 -4.93 16.33
CA ILE A 257 -11.00 -4.22 17.62
C ILE A 257 -10.62 -5.17 18.76
N GLN A 258 -11.20 -6.36 18.80
CA GLN A 258 -10.89 -7.38 19.83
C GLN A 258 -9.42 -7.81 19.81
N ALA A 259 -8.83 -7.95 18.61
CA ALA A 259 -7.41 -8.26 18.49
C ALA A 259 -6.53 -7.10 19.00
N CYS A 260 -6.93 -5.84 18.76
CA CYS A 260 -6.26 -4.69 19.37
C CYS A 260 -6.41 -4.65 20.89
N GLU A 261 -7.58 -5.02 21.44
CA GLU A 261 -7.77 -5.14 22.90
C GLU A 261 -6.84 -6.20 23.49
N ARG A 262 -6.72 -7.36 22.85
CA ARG A 262 -5.78 -8.40 23.29
C ARG A 262 -4.33 -7.92 23.25
N ALA A 263 -3.91 -7.28 22.18
CA ALA A 263 -2.52 -6.83 22.01
C ALA A 263 -2.14 -5.68 22.95
N THR A 264 -3.09 -4.80 23.26
CA THR A 264 -2.85 -3.61 24.10
C THR A 264 -3.10 -3.85 25.59
N GLY A 265 -3.92 -4.86 25.93
CA GLY A 265 -4.42 -5.09 27.29
C GLY A 265 -5.41 -4.01 27.76
N LYS A 266 -5.98 -3.21 26.84
CA LYS A 266 -6.88 -2.10 27.14
C LYS A 266 -8.25 -2.32 26.47
N ALA A 267 -9.32 -1.93 27.14
CA ALA A 267 -10.64 -1.84 26.52
C ALA A 267 -10.68 -0.69 25.51
N ILE A 268 -11.29 -0.94 24.37
CA ILE A 268 -11.39 0.03 23.27
C ILE A 268 -12.86 0.37 23.02
N PRO A 269 -13.37 1.47 23.58
CA PRO A 269 -14.72 1.93 23.33
C PRO A 269 -14.97 2.15 21.84
N ALA A 270 -16.12 1.68 21.35
CA ALA A 270 -16.55 1.84 19.97
C ALA A 270 -17.96 2.39 19.87
N ILE A 271 -18.25 3.17 18.83
CA ILE A 271 -19.59 3.63 18.49
C ILE A 271 -19.96 3.19 17.07
N GLU A 272 -21.25 2.85 16.92
CA GLU A 272 -21.79 2.49 15.62
C GLU A 272 -22.19 3.73 14.82
N LYS A 273 -21.90 3.69 13.52
CA LYS A 273 -22.20 4.72 12.53
C LYS A 273 -22.92 4.09 11.33
N PRO A 274 -23.65 4.87 10.54
CA PRO A 274 -24.19 4.38 9.25
C PRO A 274 -23.08 3.85 8.35
N ARG A 275 -23.44 2.94 7.42
CA ARG A 275 -22.52 2.44 6.40
C ARG A 275 -21.89 3.57 5.60
N ARG A 276 -20.63 3.42 5.22
CA ARG A 276 -20.01 4.27 4.21
C ARG A 276 -20.61 3.93 2.84
N PRO A 277 -21.01 4.92 2.03
CA PRO A 277 -21.54 4.66 0.68
C PRO A 277 -20.54 3.85 -0.16
N GLY A 278 -21.04 2.80 -0.82
CA GLY A 278 -20.23 1.98 -1.72
C GLY A 278 -19.27 1.00 -1.04
N ASP A 279 -19.30 0.85 0.29
CA ASP A 279 -18.41 -0.07 0.99
C ASP A 279 -18.89 -1.52 0.87
N PRO A 280 -18.13 -2.46 0.24
CA PRO A 280 -18.56 -3.84 0.06
C PRO A 280 -18.56 -4.62 1.40
N PRO A 281 -19.44 -5.61 1.58
CA PRO A 281 -19.49 -6.41 2.80
C PRO A 281 -18.20 -7.24 3.03
N ARG A 282 -17.56 -7.73 1.96
CA ARG A 282 -16.35 -8.56 2.04
C ARG A 282 -15.36 -8.21 0.92
N LEU A 283 -14.10 -8.01 1.31
CA LEU A 283 -12.96 -7.91 0.40
C LEU A 283 -11.85 -8.79 0.95
N VAL A 284 -11.67 -9.97 0.35
CA VAL A 284 -10.68 -10.99 0.76
C VAL A 284 -9.98 -11.52 -0.48
N ALA A 285 -8.66 -11.55 -0.45
CA ALA A 285 -7.82 -11.99 -1.56
C ALA A 285 -7.73 -13.51 -1.70
N SER A 286 -7.51 -14.02 -2.92
CA SER A 286 -6.69 -15.21 -3.13
C SER A 286 -5.29 -14.76 -3.54
N ALA A 287 -4.28 -15.19 -2.80
CA ALA A 287 -2.88 -14.96 -3.11
C ALA A 287 -2.22 -16.18 -3.77
N ASP A 288 -3.00 -17.19 -4.17
CA ASP A 288 -2.50 -18.45 -4.73
C ASP A 288 -1.56 -18.27 -5.92
N LYS A 289 -1.83 -17.27 -6.76
CA LYS A 289 -0.98 -16.93 -7.89
C LYS A 289 0.39 -16.43 -7.44
N ALA A 290 0.45 -15.54 -6.45
CA ALA A 290 1.70 -15.04 -5.91
C ALA A 290 2.51 -16.16 -5.24
N VAL A 291 1.86 -17.04 -4.48
CA VAL A 291 2.50 -18.22 -3.86
C VAL A 291 3.08 -19.14 -4.94
N ARG A 292 2.29 -19.51 -5.94
CA ARG A 292 2.71 -20.46 -6.97
C ARG A 292 3.79 -19.90 -7.90
N GLU A 293 3.66 -18.66 -8.36
CA GLU A 293 4.49 -18.11 -9.44
C GLU A 293 5.69 -17.30 -8.93
N LEU A 294 5.55 -16.61 -7.77
CA LEU A 294 6.63 -15.85 -7.17
C LEU A 294 7.35 -16.62 -6.06
N GLY A 295 6.75 -17.71 -5.54
CA GLY A 295 7.24 -18.38 -4.34
C GLY A 295 7.02 -17.56 -3.07
N TRP A 296 6.07 -16.63 -3.10
CA TRP A 296 5.76 -15.78 -1.95
C TRP A 296 5.25 -16.61 -0.77
N LYS A 297 5.79 -16.33 0.43
CA LYS A 297 5.43 -17.03 1.66
C LYS A 297 5.31 -16.02 2.79
N PRO A 298 4.09 -15.65 3.22
CA PRO A 298 3.91 -14.71 4.31
C PRO A 298 4.48 -15.27 5.61
N LYS A 299 5.20 -14.43 6.36
CA LYS A 299 5.75 -14.75 7.68
C LYS A 299 4.78 -14.41 8.81
N PHE A 300 3.89 -13.44 8.57
CA PHE A 300 2.94 -12.91 9.54
C PHE A 300 1.48 -13.06 9.04
N PRO A 301 0.99 -14.31 8.85
CA PRO A 301 -0.35 -14.51 8.29
C PRO A 301 -1.47 -14.17 9.28
N LYS A 302 -1.19 -14.13 10.59
CA LYS A 302 -2.22 -13.94 11.63
C LYS A 302 -2.41 -12.48 11.97
N LEU A 303 -3.67 -12.07 12.15
CA LEU A 303 -4.04 -10.71 12.55
C LEU A 303 -3.37 -10.28 13.87
N ASP A 304 -3.30 -11.17 14.86
CA ASP A 304 -2.68 -10.85 16.15
C ASP A 304 -1.19 -10.50 16.02
N ASP A 305 -0.45 -11.19 15.13
CA ASP A 305 0.96 -10.87 14.86
C ASP A 305 1.10 -9.51 14.16
N ILE A 306 0.22 -9.21 13.19
CA ILE A 306 0.17 -7.92 12.49
C ILE A 306 -0.05 -6.78 13.50
N ILE A 307 -1.05 -6.94 14.36
CA ILE A 307 -1.41 -5.92 15.36
C ILE A 307 -0.31 -5.79 16.42
N ALA A 308 0.33 -6.88 16.82
CA ALA A 308 1.41 -6.85 17.79
C ALA A 308 2.59 -5.97 17.33
N THR A 309 2.99 -6.09 16.05
CA THR A 309 4.06 -5.24 15.48
C THR A 309 3.61 -3.78 15.36
N ALA A 310 2.38 -3.52 14.89
CA ALA A 310 1.81 -2.17 14.83
C ALA A 310 1.80 -1.53 16.22
N TRP A 311 1.30 -2.25 17.24
CA TRP A 311 1.27 -1.75 18.61
C TRP A 311 2.65 -1.49 19.18
N ALA A 312 3.61 -2.37 18.94
CA ALA A 312 5.00 -2.19 19.38
C ALA A 312 5.61 -0.90 18.80
N TRP A 313 5.34 -0.60 17.53
CA TRP A 313 5.81 0.63 16.90
C TRP A 313 5.10 1.87 17.48
N HIS A 314 3.77 1.89 17.53
CA HIS A 314 2.99 3.01 18.07
C HIS A 314 3.31 3.33 19.53
N LYS A 315 3.65 2.33 20.35
CA LYS A 315 4.11 2.58 21.72
C LYS A 315 5.44 3.35 21.78
N ARG A 316 6.34 3.11 20.83
CA ARG A 316 7.63 3.82 20.74
C ARG A 316 7.50 5.18 20.06
N HIS A 317 6.48 5.34 19.26
CA HIS A 317 6.20 6.55 18.49
C HIS A 317 4.74 6.97 18.71
N PRO A 318 4.36 7.36 19.94
CA PRO A 318 2.96 7.69 20.25
C PRO A 318 2.44 8.83 19.39
N ASP A 319 3.25 9.81 19.07
CA ASP A 319 2.92 10.96 18.24
C ASP A 319 3.34 10.77 16.76
N GLY A 320 3.72 9.57 16.37
CA GLY A 320 4.19 9.25 15.03
C GLY A 320 5.61 9.70 14.75
N TYR A 321 5.89 10.09 13.51
CA TYR A 321 7.17 10.66 13.11
C TYR A 321 7.29 12.13 13.55
N PRO A 322 8.50 12.61 13.89
CA PRO A 322 8.70 13.94 14.47
C PRO A 322 8.59 15.11 13.45
N ASP A 323 8.35 14.87 12.16
CA ASP A 323 8.33 15.85 11.06
C ASP A 323 7.06 15.85 10.21
#